data_3858645eb9a5fe94e98daba100685356
#
_entry.id   3858645eb9a5fe94e98daba100685356
#
_cell.length_a   1.000
_cell.length_b   1.000
_cell.length_c   1.000
_cell.angle_alpha   90.00
_cell.angle_beta   90.00
_cell.angle_gamma   90.00
#
_symmetry.space_group_name_H-M   'P 1'
#
loop_
_entity.id
_entity.type
_entity.pdbx_description
1 polymer ?
#
loop_
_entity_poly.entity_id
_entity_poly.type
_entity_poly.pdbx_seq_one_letter_code
_entity_poly.pdbx_strand_id
1 'polypeptide(L)'
;MSHSLPALIALCLVPLFALAKDPAAEAAPRSQFTFAWPLDEHALRPRGASTRGAPVVLDTVPTDAWRRLREPGLSAFERDRRAILAMAGPYRVSFDFLEVVRFDPVLKPDAPYQSWGTEIVFVSEDRGNFIALQHVLVMRLQLDDGTVSAPMVVRHWRQEWRYEPDSLLAYEGSNTWARRSLSEEQRHGAWVQSVFQVDDSPRYAAPGRWTHNDGLSTWISDETWRPLPRREFSVRHDYQVLVGTNRHTITPTGWVQEENNLKLVLDENGNPRQTLPYLGREYGVARYERIKDYDFSAGEAYLERTEPFWAEVRAAWRDLERREARFTLRAPVDQGRLFSAFFEYAQQLADGEAFDRPAARAFIERTLRDTYLVAGAQSKS
;
A
#
# COMPACT_ATOMS: atom_id res chain seq x y z
N MET A 1 30.00 -33.17 -31.76
CA MET A 1 28.60 -33.60 -31.73
C MET A 1 28.22 -33.84 -30.27
N SER A 2 27.61 -32.90 -29.67
CA SER A 2 27.25 -32.93 -28.24
C SER A 2 25.75 -32.60 -28.13
N HIS A 3 24.97 -33.61 -27.80
CA HIS A 3 23.53 -33.49 -27.59
C HIS A 3 23.25 -33.11 -26.15
N SER A 4 22.65 -31.95 -25.95
CA SER A 4 22.10 -31.52 -24.66
C SER A 4 20.66 -32.05 -24.51
N LEU A 5 20.42 -32.85 -23.45
CA LEU A 5 19.10 -33.29 -23.02
C LEU A 5 18.45 -32.20 -22.14
N PRO A 6 17.14 -32.04 -22.22
CA PRO A 6 16.41 -31.19 -21.25
C PRO A 6 16.14 -31.97 -19.98
N ALA A 7 16.33 -31.31 -18.86
CA ALA A 7 16.04 -31.84 -17.52
C ALA A 7 14.52 -31.92 -17.28
N LEU A 8 14.03 -33.14 -17.12
CA LEU A 8 12.70 -33.44 -16.60
C LEU A 8 12.70 -33.27 -15.09
N ILE A 9 11.87 -32.35 -14.57
CA ILE A 9 11.61 -32.25 -13.13
C ILE A 9 10.64 -33.36 -12.74
N ALA A 10 11.16 -34.37 -12.07
CA ALA A 10 10.36 -35.45 -11.49
C ALA A 10 9.70 -34.95 -10.19
N LEU A 11 8.37 -35.00 -10.16
CA LEU A 11 7.54 -34.76 -9.00
C LEU A 11 7.63 -35.99 -8.08
N CYS A 12 8.44 -35.92 -7.01
CA CYS A 12 8.51 -36.99 -6.01
C CYS A 12 7.28 -36.94 -5.09
N LEU A 13 6.39 -37.90 -5.26
CA LEU A 13 5.37 -38.29 -4.29
C LEU A 13 6.07 -38.94 -3.08
N VAL A 14 6.05 -38.25 -1.93
CA VAL A 14 6.48 -38.80 -0.66
C VAL A 14 5.29 -39.44 0.05
N PRO A 15 5.35 -40.69 0.51
CA PRO A 15 4.25 -41.32 1.20
C PRO A 15 4.03 -40.72 2.59
N LEU A 16 2.77 -40.44 2.94
CA LEU A 16 2.34 -40.03 4.27
C LEU A 16 2.64 -41.15 5.29
N PHE A 17 3.68 -40.96 6.10
CA PHE A 17 3.76 -41.64 7.39
C PHE A 17 2.96 -40.84 8.40
N ALA A 18 1.92 -41.45 8.95
CA ALA A 18 1.18 -40.92 10.08
C ALA A 18 2.09 -40.96 11.32
N LEU A 19 2.71 -39.85 11.65
CA LEU A 19 3.39 -39.63 12.94
C LEU A 19 2.30 -39.41 14.00
N ALA A 20 2.34 -40.24 15.03
CA ALA A 20 1.51 -40.15 16.20
C ALA A 20 1.65 -38.76 16.82
N LYS A 21 0.53 -38.11 17.05
CA LYS A 21 0.42 -36.76 17.60
C LYS A 21 0.82 -36.82 19.10
N ASP A 22 1.89 -36.13 19.42
CA ASP A 22 2.34 -35.91 20.82
C ASP A 22 1.27 -35.06 21.54
N PRO A 23 0.67 -35.52 22.68
CA PRO A 23 -0.45 -34.82 23.31
C PRO A 23 -0.09 -33.59 24.14
N ALA A 24 1.15 -33.13 24.14
CA ALA A 24 1.64 -32.12 25.09
C ALA A 24 2.16 -30.81 24.46
N ALA A 25 1.99 -30.57 23.15
CA ALA A 25 2.21 -29.25 22.59
C ALA A 25 0.92 -28.44 22.74
N GLU A 26 0.80 -27.63 23.75
CA GLU A 26 -0.24 -26.61 23.88
C GLU A 26 -0.19 -25.72 22.64
N ALA A 27 -1.08 -25.96 21.70
CA ALA A 27 -1.16 -25.18 20.48
C ALA A 27 -1.43 -23.72 20.87
N ALA A 28 -0.55 -22.81 20.50
CA ALA A 28 -0.78 -21.38 20.64
C ALA A 28 -2.20 -21.05 20.15
N PRO A 29 -2.96 -20.21 20.87
CA PRO A 29 -4.34 -19.91 20.53
C PRO A 29 -4.40 -19.44 19.08
N ARG A 30 -5.09 -20.22 18.25
CA ARG A 30 -5.34 -19.83 16.85
C ARG A 30 -6.28 -18.66 16.88
N SER A 31 -5.83 -17.49 16.46
CA SER A 31 -6.73 -16.36 16.22
C SER A 31 -7.73 -16.78 15.15
N GLN A 32 -8.98 -16.92 15.53
CA GLN A 32 -10.05 -17.27 14.61
C GLN A 32 -10.77 -16.00 14.21
N PHE A 33 -10.66 -15.62 12.93
CA PHE A 33 -11.46 -14.53 12.36
C PHE A 33 -12.77 -15.12 11.86
N THR A 34 -13.89 -14.73 12.45
CA THR A 34 -15.21 -15.14 12.00
C THR A 34 -15.90 -14.01 11.26
N PHE A 35 -15.83 -14.03 9.92
CA PHE A 35 -16.86 -13.44 9.11
C PHE A 35 -17.76 -14.57 8.61
N ALA A 36 -19.06 -14.51 8.90
CA ALA A 36 -20.02 -15.49 8.42
C ALA A 36 -20.26 -15.28 6.91
N TRP A 37 -19.43 -15.87 6.09
CA TRP A 37 -19.59 -15.93 4.65
C TRP A 37 -19.67 -17.39 4.22
N PRO A 38 -20.67 -17.80 3.39
CA PRO A 38 -20.72 -19.15 2.86
C PRO A 38 -19.64 -19.33 1.80
N LEU A 39 -18.44 -19.68 2.24
CA LEU A 39 -17.35 -20.09 1.39
C LEU A 39 -17.34 -21.61 1.30
N ASP A 40 -17.17 -22.15 0.09
CA ASP A 40 -16.85 -23.57 -0.07
C ASP A 40 -15.55 -23.89 0.68
N GLU A 41 -15.42 -25.11 1.20
CA GLU A 41 -14.25 -25.52 2.00
C GLU A 41 -12.90 -25.22 1.29
N HIS A 42 -12.88 -25.27 -0.05
CA HIS A 42 -11.71 -24.95 -0.86
C HIS A 42 -11.43 -23.44 -0.98
N ALA A 43 -12.45 -22.60 -0.79
CA ALA A 43 -12.34 -21.15 -0.86
C ALA A 43 -11.91 -20.51 0.48
N LEU A 44 -11.78 -21.29 1.55
CA LEU A 44 -11.36 -20.81 2.88
C LEU A 44 -9.86 -20.51 2.99
N ARG A 45 -9.05 -20.94 2.03
CA ARG A 45 -7.61 -20.62 2.04
C ARG A 45 -7.39 -19.21 1.51
N PRO A 46 -6.84 -18.30 2.32
CA PRO A 46 -6.58 -16.96 1.83
C PRO A 46 -5.52 -16.97 0.73
N ARG A 47 -5.67 -16.06 -0.23
CA ARG A 47 -4.62 -15.68 -1.18
C ARG A 47 -3.58 -14.82 -0.45
N GLY A 48 -2.38 -14.74 -0.95
CA GLY A 48 -1.33 -13.86 -0.43
C GLY A 48 -0.11 -14.60 0.10
N ALA A 49 0.59 -14.00 1.07
CA ALA A 49 1.82 -14.56 1.61
C ALA A 49 1.57 -15.88 2.35
N SER A 50 2.17 -16.95 1.85
CA SER A 50 2.13 -18.28 2.47
C SER A 50 3.32 -18.55 3.40
N THR A 51 4.34 -17.67 3.38
CA THR A 51 5.55 -17.78 4.19
C THR A 51 5.33 -17.28 5.62
N ARG A 52 6.11 -17.80 6.54
CA ARG A 52 6.07 -17.40 7.94
C ARG A 52 7.15 -16.37 8.23
N GLY A 53 6.78 -15.24 8.81
CA GLY A 53 7.71 -14.23 9.29
C GLY A 53 8.47 -14.69 10.54
N ALA A 54 9.66 -14.15 10.74
CA ALA A 54 10.38 -14.32 12.00
C ALA A 54 9.53 -13.85 13.19
N PRO A 55 9.67 -14.45 14.37
CA PRO A 55 8.98 -14.02 15.57
C PRO A 55 9.26 -12.55 15.89
N VAL A 56 8.23 -11.83 16.32
CA VAL A 56 8.33 -10.43 16.74
C VAL A 56 7.73 -10.24 18.13
N VAL A 57 8.22 -9.24 18.84
CA VAL A 57 7.70 -8.86 20.16
C VAL A 57 6.82 -7.64 20.01
N LEU A 58 5.53 -7.77 20.35
CA LEU A 58 4.62 -6.62 20.35
C LEU A 58 4.98 -5.65 21.47
N ASP A 59 4.99 -4.37 21.14
CA ASP A 59 5.06 -3.31 22.14
C ASP A 59 3.65 -2.98 22.64
N THR A 60 3.35 -3.40 23.86
CA THR A 60 2.04 -3.22 24.49
C THR A 60 1.93 -1.93 25.30
N VAL A 61 3.00 -1.12 25.32
CA VAL A 61 3.02 0.14 26.06
C VAL A 61 2.50 1.24 25.14
N PRO A 62 1.51 2.06 25.58
CA PRO A 62 1.05 3.20 24.81
C PRO A 62 2.20 4.14 24.43
N THR A 63 2.27 4.55 23.17
CA THR A 63 3.36 5.38 22.64
C THR A 63 3.27 6.82 23.19
N ASP A 64 4.40 7.51 23.24
CA ASP A 64 4.42 8.94 23.57
C ASP A 64 3.68 9.78 22.54
N ALA A 65 3.74 9.41 21.26
CA ALA A 65 2.97 10.07 20.22
C ALA A 65 1.46 10.00 20.50
N TRP A 66 0.95 8.82 20.89
CA TRP A 66 -0.45 8.67 21.26
C TRP A 66 -0.82 9.45 22.55
N ARG A 67 0.07 9.51 23.55
CA ARG A 67 -0.14 10.33 24.77
C ARG A 67 -0.23 11.82 24.43
N ARG A 68 0.63 12.31 23.53
CA ARG A 68 0.65 13.72 23.11
C ARG A 68 -0.62 14.16 22.37
N LEU A 69 -1.38 13.24 21.78
CA LEU A 69 -2.69 13.54 21.19
C LEU A 69 -3.73 14.01 22.24
N ARG A 70 -3.47 13.73 23.51
CA ARG A 70 -4.38 14.02 24.64
C ARG A 70 -3.94 15.21 25.48
N GLU A 71 -2.88 15.87 25.11
CA GLU A 71 -2.46 17.09 25.77
C GLU A 71 -3.57 18.14 25.70
N PRO A 72 -3.87 18.85 26.80
CA PRO A 72 -4.88 19.89 26.78
C PRO A 72 -4.43 21.10 25.96
N GLY A 73 -5.40 21.87 25.43
CA GLY A 73 -5.12 23.13 24.73
C GLY A 73 -4.61 22.99 23.29
N LEU A 74 -4.58 21.79 22.72
CA LEU A 74 -4.22 21.60 21.31
C LEU A 74 -5.31 22.19 20.41
N SER A 75 -4.89 22.94 19.37
CA SER A 75 -5.78 23.27 18.25
C SER A 75 -6.18 22.01 17.48
N ALA A 76 -7.27 22.05 16.71
CA ALA A 76 -7.68 20.95 15.84
C ALA A 76 -6.56 20.58 14.88
N PHE A 77 -5.99 21.57 14.18
CA PHE A 77 -4.87 21.39 13.25
C PHE A 77 -3.67 20.67 13.90
N GLU A 78 -3.24 21.11 15.10
CA GLU A 78 -2.07 20.48 15.74
C GLU A 78 -2.39 19.06 16.22
N ARG A 79 -3.62 18.78 16.62
CA ARG A 79 -4.03 17.44 17.01
C ARG A 79 -4.08 16.50 15.81
N ASP A 80 -4.63 16.96 14.67
CA ASP A 80 -4.63 16.24 13.40
C ASP A 80 -3.20 15.91 12.95
N ARG A 81 -2.33 16.93 12.97
CA ARG A 81 -0.94 16.81 12.61
C ARG A 81 -0.22 15.76 13.47
N ARG A 82 -0.42 15.78 14.77
CA ARG A 82 0.15 14.79 15.69
C ARG A 82 -0.42 13.39 15.44
N ALA A 83 -1.68 13.27 15.04
CA ALA A 83 -2.27 11.97 14.69
C ALA A 83 -1.60 11.38 13.43
N ILE A 84 -1.31 12.20 12.41
CA ILE A 84 -0.56 11.77 11.23
C ILE A 84 0.85 11.32 11.61
N LEU A 85 1.56 12.10 12.42
CA LEU A 85 2.92 11.77 12.87
C LEU A 85 2.96 10.53 13.78
N ALA A 86 1.87 10.23 14.49
CA ALA A 86 1.77 9.03 15.32
C ALA A 86 1.72 7.71 14.52
N MET A 87 1.51 7.79 13.21
CA MET A 87 1.60 6.62 12.31
C MET A 87 3.04 6.21 12.00
N ALA A 88 4.04 7.03 12.33
CA ALA A 88 5.45 6.67 12.16
C ALA A 88 5.92 5.69 13.24
N GLY A 89 6.82 4.78 12.86
CA GLY A 89 7.44 3.82 13.78
C GLY A 89 7.60 2.42 13.20
N PRO A 90 8.08 1.48 14.02
CA PRO A 90 8.28 0.08 13.66
C PRO A 90 7.03 -0.75 13.91
N TYR A 91 6.63 -1.58 12.94
CA TYR A 91 5.39 -2.34 13.00
C TYR A 91 5.54 -3.78 12.49
N ARG A 92 4.74 -4.67 13.07
CA ARG A 92 4.19 -5.81 12.36
C ARG A 92 2.91 -5.31 11.68
N VAL A 93 2.80 -5.50 10.38
CA VAL A 93 1.60 -5.15 9.62
C VAL A 93 0.93 -6.40 9.06
N SER A 94 -0.39 -6.47 9.16
CA SER A 94 -1.21 -7.45 8.43
C SER A 94 -2.18 -6.73 7.51
N PHE A 95 -2.37 -7.28 6.33
CA PHE A 95 -3.30 -6.79 5.31
C PHE A 95 -4.33 -7.87 5.05
N ASP A 96 -5.58 -7.60 5.39
CA ASP A 96 -6.71 -8.51 5.24
C ASP A 96 -7.77 -7.87 4.35
N PHE A 97 -8.18 -8.56 3.28
CA PHE A 97 -9.22 -8.08 2.37
C PHE A 97 -10.24 -9.19 2.10
N LEU A 98 -11.51 -8.83 2.18
CA LEU A 98 -12.63 -9.75 2.02
C LEU A 98 -13.75 -9.10 1.20
N GLU A 99 -14.29 -9.83 0.23
CA GLU A 99 -15.56 -9.45 -0.40
C GLU A 99 -16.71 -9.74 0.58
N VAL A 100 -17.41 -8.68 1.01
CA VAL A 100 -18.45 -8.78 2.05
C VAL A 100 -19.87 -8.70 1.52
N VAL A 101 -20.05 -8.18 0.31
CA VAL A 101 -21.37 -8.10 -0.35
C VAL A 101 -21.21 -8.35 -1.85
N ARG A 102 -22.11 -9.15 -2.41
CA ARG A 102 -22.28 -9.30 -3.86
C ARG A 102 -23.52 -8.53 -4.31
N PHE A 103 -23.39 -7.75 -5.36
CA PHE A 103 -24.51 -7.09 -6.03
C PHE A 103 -24.89 -7.86 -7.29
N ASP A 104 -23.93 -8.47 -7.96
CA ASP A 104 -24.17 -9.37 -9.08
C ASP A 104 -24.35 -10.80 -8.55
N PRO A 105 -25.53 -11.44 -8.74
CA PRO A 105 -25.81 -12.77 -8.20
C PRO A 105 -24.96 -13.88 -8.83
N VAL A 106 -24.39 -13.64 -10.02
CA VAL A 106 -23.50 -14.62 -10.68
C VAL A 106 -22.02 -14.44 -10.30
N LEU A 107 -21.70 -13.36 -9.60
CA LEU A 107 -20.33 -13.13 -9.12
C LEU A 107 -19.94 -14.24 -8.14
N LYS A 108 -18.84 -14.91 -8.43
CA LYS A 108 -18.20 -15.81 -7.46
C LYS A 108 -17.29 -14.99 -6.56
N PRO A 109 -17.44 -15.07 -5.22
CA PRO A 109 -16.52 -14.41 -4.31
C PRO A 109 -15.12 -14.98 -4.50
N ASP A 110 -14.14 -14.10 -4.49
CA ASP A 110 -12.74 -14.52 -4.39
C ASP A 110 -12.40 -15.01 -2.98
N ALA A 111 -11.40 -15.86 -2.89
CA ALA A 111 -10.81 -16.20 -1.62
C ALA A 111 -10.29 -14.92 -0.92
N PRO A 112 -10.44 -14.82 0.41
CA PRO A 112 -9.87 -13.71 1.17
C PRO A 112 -8.39 -13.50 0.85
N TYR A 113 -7.95 -12.25 0.80
CA TYR A 113 -6.54 -11.96 0.66
C TYR A 113 -5.94 -11.65 2.03
N GLN A 114 -4.84 -12.32 2.36
CA GLN A 114 -4.05 -12.03 3.56
C GLN A 114 -2.59 -11.92 3.21
N SER A 115 -1.94 -10.89 3.72
CA SER A 115 -0.50 -10.77 3.70
C SER A 115 0.00 -10.10 4.98
N TRP A 116 1.30 -10.15 5.19
CA TRP A 116 1.94 -9.62 6.38
C TRP A 116 3.29 -9.01 6.01
N GLY A 117 3.83 -8.20 6.90
CA GLY A 117 5.19 -7.69 6.82
C GLY A 117 5.67 -7.18 8.17
N THR A 118 6.97 -7.03 8.29
CA THR A 118 7.61 -6.17 9.28
C THR A 118 8.02 -4.90 8.54
N GLU A 119 7.52 -3.77 8.99
CA GLU A 119 7.57 -2.50 8.28
C GLU A 119 7.95 -1.38 9.23
N ILE A 120 8.83 -0.51 8.78
CA ILE A 120 9.12 0.75 9.47
C ILE A 120 8.55 1.90 8.65
N VAL A 121 7.88 2.82 9.33
CA VAL A 121 7.29 4.03 8.73
C VAL A 121 8.09 5.23 9.17
N PHE A 122 8.69 5.92 8.20
CA PHE A 122 9.50 7.11 8.42
C PHE A 122 8.73 8.38 8.09
N VAL A 123 8.92 9.43 8.89
CA VAL A 123 8.55 10.79 8.47
C VAL A 123 9.63 11.26 7.50
N SER A 124 9.34 11.21 6.20
CA SER A 124 10.31 11.64 5.17
C SER A 124 10.29 13.16 4.94
N GLU A 125 9.18 13.83 5.26
CA GLU A 125 9.06 15.28 5.19
C GLU A 125 8.00 15.78 6.17
N ASP A 126 8.28 16.90 6.85
CA ASP A 126 7.33 17.61 7.72
C ASP A 126 7.55 19.12 7.59
N ARG A 127 6.56 19.80 7.04
CA ARG A 127 6.51 21.27 6.89
C ARG A 127 5.32 21.91 7.62
N GLY A 128 4.76 21.19 8.60
CA GLY A 128 3.58 21.62 9.32
C GLY A 128 2.29 21.26 8.58
N ASN A 129 1.94 21.99 7.55
CA ASN A 129 0.75 21.74 6.70
C ASN A 129 0.96 20.68 5.61
N PHE A 130 2.16 20.10 5.53
CA PHE A 130 2.52 19.00 4.66
C PHE A 130 3.35 17.98 5.44
N ILE A 131 2.94 16.71 5.40
CA ILE A 131 3.65 15.60 6.01
C ILE A 131 3.72 14.47 4.99
N ALA A 132 4.89 13.86 4.84
CA ALA A 132 5.07 12.66 4.04
C ALA A 132 5.60 11.51 4.89
N LEU A 133 4.96 10.34 4.75
CA LEU A 133 5.34 9.12 5.43
C LEU A 133 5.78 8.09 4.39
N GLN A 134 7.01 7.60 4.54
CA GLN A 134 7.58 6.54 3.71
C GLN A 134 7.55 5.22 4.46
N HIS A 135 6.99 4.21 3.85
CA HIS A 135 6.93 2.85 4.36
C HIS A 135 8.07 2.01 3.77
N VAL A 136 8.74 1.22 4.60
CA VAL A 136 9.82 0.32 4.18
C VAL A 136 9.65 -1.03 4.87
N LEU A 137 9.48 -2.07 4.06
CA LEU A 137 9.46 -3.44 4.54
C LEU A 137 10.90 -3.90 4.82
N VAL A 138 11.11 -4.45 6.00
CA VAL A 138 12.33 -5.15 6.38
C VAL A 138 11.92 -6.51 6.89
N MET A 139 11.79 -7.46 5.99
CA MET A 139 11.23 -8.78 6.30
C MET A 139 12.31 -9.81 6.54
N ARG A 140 12.10 -10.64 7.56
CA ARG A 140 12.89 -11.85 7.82
C ARG A 140 11.93 -13.03 7.84
N LEU A 141 12.29 -14.09 7.15
CA LEU A 141 11.48 -15.29 7.05
C LEU A 141 12.02 -16.36 8.02
N GLN A 142 11.11 -17.08 8.66
CA GLN A 142 11.47 -18.31 9.36
C GLN A 142 11.58 -19.44 8.32
N LEU A 143 12.76 -20.02 8.21
CA LEU A 143 13.05 -21.11 7.28
C LEU A 143 12.66 -22.46 7.89
N ASP A 144 12.53 -23.48 7.03
CA ASP A 144 12.10 -24.83 7.44
C ASP A 144 13.08 -25.52 8.43
N ASP A 145 14.35 -25.13 8.38
CA ASP A 145 15.37 -25.61 9.33
C ASP A 145 15.34 -24.89 10.68
N GLY A 146 14.37 -23.98 10.88
CA GLY A 146 14.22 -23.19 12.11
C GLY A 146 15.10 -21.95 12.18
N THR A 147 15.96 -21.71 11.19
CA THR A 147 16.77 -20.48 11.11
C THR A 147 15.96 -19.30 10.59
N VAL A 148 16.49 -18.09 10.71
CA VAL A 148 15.89 -16.86 10.20
C VAL A 148 16.72 -16.35 9.03
N SER A 149 16.05 -15.97 7.93
CA SER A 149 16.70 -15.44 6.73
C SER A 149 17.43 -14.12 6.99
N ALA A 150 18.36 -13.76 6.10
CA ALA A 150 18.82 -12.39 5.98
C ALA A 150 17.63 -11.44 5.75
N PRO A 151 17.74 -10.14 6.14
CA PRO A 151 16.66 -9.17 5.91
C PRO A 151 16.45 -8.93 4.41
N MET A 152 15.19 -8.96 4.00
CA MET A 152 14.76 -8.49 2.68
C MET A 152 14.19 -7.08 2.83
N VAL A 153 14.81 -6.12 2.18
CA VAL A 153 14.39 -4.71 2.22
C VAL A 153 13.62 -4.38 0.96
N VAL A 154 12.42 -3.82 1.13
CA VAL A 154 11.59 -3.36 0.01
C VAL A 154 11.03 -1.98 0.35
N ARG A 155 11.39 -0.98 -0.45
CA ARG A 155 10.68 0.29 -0.39
C ARG A 155 9.24 0.02 -0.77
N HIS A 156 8.34 0.38 0.14
CA HIS A 156 6.91 0.11 -0.01
C HIS A 156 6.17 1.39 -0.40
N TRP A 157 4.89 1.45 -0.17
CA TRP A 157 4.07 2.61 -0.53
C TRP A 157 4.44 3.86 0.28
N ARG A 158 3.99 5.01 -0.21
CA ARG A 158 4.19 6.29 0.45
C ARG A 158 2.86 7.03 0.53
N GLN A 159 2.68 7.84 1.58
CA GLN A 159 1.55 8.71 1.75
C GLN A 159 1.99 10.14 2.03
N GLU A 160 1.32 11.09 1.37
CA GLU A 160 1.43 12.52 1.65
C GLU A 160 0.12 13.03 2.23
N TRP A 161 0.24 13.92 3.20
CA TRP A 161 -0.85 14.59 3.87
C TRP A 161 -0.71 16.09 3.69
N ARG A 162 -1.74 16.74 3.13
CA ARG A 162 -1.77 18.19 2.90
C ARG A 162 -2.99 18.80 3.56
N TYR A 163 -2.77 19.82 4.38
CA TYR A 163 -3.85 20.54 5.04
C TYR A 163 -4.42 21.62 4.10
N GLU A 164 -5.72 21.59 3.88
CA GLU A 164 -6.50 22.55 3.10
C GLU A 164 -5.92 22.92 1.72
N PRO A 165 -5.47 21.94 0.88
CA PRO A 165 -4.96 22.28 -0.44
C PRO A 165 -6.07 22.73 -1.38
N ASP A 166 -5.73 23.57 -2.37
CA ASP A 166 -6.70 24.03 -3.38
C ASP A 166 -7.11 22.95 -4.39
N SER A 167 -6.31 21.93 -4.55
CA SER A 167 -6.55 20.85 -5.51
C SER A 167 -5.88 19.54 -5.09
N LEU A 168 -6.33 18.46 -5.71
CA LEU A 168 -5.71 17.13 -5.60
C LEU A 168 -5.58 16.49 -6.99
N LEU A 169 -4.77 15.45 -7.09
CA LEU A 169 -4.65 14.61 -8.28
C LEU A 169 -5.65 13.45 -8.16
N ALA A 170 -6.74 13.53 -8.93
CA ALA A 170 -7.81 12.52 -8.95
C ALA A 170 -7.53 11.44 -9.99
N TYR A 171 -7.77 10.18 -9.63
CA TYR A 171 -7.83 9.08 -10.61
C TYR A 171 -9.18 9.10 -11.32
N GLU A 172 -9.17 9.02 -12.65
CA GLU A 172 -10.37 9.08 -13.50
C GLU A 172 -10.67 7.77 -14.24
N GLY A 173 -10.06 6.68 -13.84
CA GLY A 173 -10.13 5.42 -14.58
C GLY A 173 -9.09 5.33 -15.70
N SER A 174 -8.99 4.16 -16.34
CA SER A 174 -8.12 3.91 -17.51
C SER A 174 -6.68 4.42 -17.36
N ASN A 175 -6.11 4.27 -16.16
CA ASN A 175 -4.76 4.76 -15.79
C ASN A 175 -4.57 6.27 -16.05
N THR A 176 -5.60 7.06 -15.89
CA THR A 176 -5.59 8.51 -16.12
C THR A 176 -5.78 9.25 -14.80
N TRP A 177 -4.99 10.27 -14.61
CA TRP A 177 -5.08 11.21 -13.48
C TRP A 177 -5.27 12.62 -13.99
N ALA A 178 -6.11 13.38 -13.26
CA ALA A 178 -6.34 14.79 -13.55
C ALA A 178 -6.31 15.63 -12.27
N ARG A 179 -5.84 16.86 -12.39
CA ARG A 179 -5.92 17.84 -11.31
C ARG A 179 -7.36 18.29 -11.15
N ARG A 180 -7.91 18.09 -9.95
CA ARG A 180 -9.27 18.51 -9.60
C ARG A 180 -9.20 19.55 -8.49
N SER A 181 -9.80 20.71 -8.73
CA SER A 181 -9.97 21.75 -7.70
C SER A 181 -10.93 21.26 -6.61
N LEU A 182 -10.65 21.66 -5.37
CA LEU A 182 -11.50 21.42 -4.23
C LEU A 182 -12.33 22.68 -3.91
N SER A 183 -13.61 22.50 -3.64
CA SER A 183 -14.44 23.58 -3.11
C SER A 183 -13.98 23.96 -1.70
N GLU A 184 -14.39 25.17 -1.24
CA GLU A 184 -14.09 25.60 0.12
C GLU A 184 -14.64 24.62 1.16
N GLU A 185 -15.82 24.08 0.95
CA GLU A 185 -16.43 23.08 1.81
C GLU A 185 -15.60 21.78 1.89
N GLN A 186 -15.06 21.34 0.74
CA GLN A 186 -14.23 20.12 0.68
C GLN A 186 -12.88 20.30 1.38
N ARG A 187 -12.28 21.49 1.31
CA ARG A 187 -10.94 21.74 1.84
C ARG A 187 -10.92 22.24 3.27
N HIS A 188 -11.93 23.02 3.72
CA HIS A 188 -11.89 23.63 5.05
C HIS A 188 -11.82 22.58 6.17
N GLY A 189 -10.78 22.65 7.00
CA GLY A 189 -10.47 21.69 8.06
C GLY A 189 -10.10 20.29 7.56
N ALA A 190 -9.86 20.10 6.27
CA ALA A 190 -9.55 18.80 5.70
C ALA A 190 -8.04 18.58 5.53
N TRP A 191 -7.63 17.35 5.77
CA TRP A 191 -6.34 16.83 5.32
C TRP A 191 -6.57 15.95 4.08
N VAL A 192 -5.91 16.26 2.98
CA VAL A 192 -5.90 15.40 1.79
C VAL A 192 -4.80 14.36 1.94
N GLN A 193 -5.18 13.08 1.94
CA GLN A 193 -4.24 11.98 1.80
C GLN A 193 -4.02 11.71 0.31
N SER A 194 -2.77 11.75 -0.14
CA SER A 194 -2.33 11.23 -1.44
C SER A 194 -1.53 9.95 -1.22
N VAL A 195 -1.89 8.90 -1.93
CA VAL A 195 -1.24 7.58 -1.86
C VAL A 195 -0.45 7.35 -3.14
N PHE A 196 0.78 6.88 -2.99
CA PHE A 196 1.71 6.60 -4.07
C PHE A 196 2.11 5.13 -4.09
N GLN A 197 2.39 4.62 -5.29
CA GLN A 197 2.93 3.30 -5.49
C GLN A 197 4.35 3.18 -4.94
N VAL A 198 4.90 1.98 -5.00
CA VAL A 198 6.27 1.69 -4.53
C VAL A 198 7.36 2.48 -5.27
N ASP A 199 7.07 2.96 -6.48
CA ASP A 199 7.94 3.74 -7.38
C ASP A 199 7.61 5.24 -7.40
N ASP A 200 6.83 5.71 -6.41
CA ASP A 200 6.31 7.06 -6.29
C ASP A 200 5.33 7.51 -7.39
N SER A 201 4.91 6.63 -8.31
CA SER A 201 3.82 6.96 -9.21
C SER A 201 2.52 7.20 -8.44
N PRO A 202 1.65 8.12 -8.88
CA PRO A 202 0.41 8.42 -8.17
C PRO A 202 -0.53 7.22 -8.19
N ARG A 203 -1.25 7.03 -7.09
CA ARG A 203 -2.30 6.02 -7.02
C ARG A 203 -3.68 6.66 -6.89
N TYR A 204 -3.97 7.32 -5.78
CA TYR A 204 -5.19 8.08 -5.57
C TYR A 204 -5.00 9.14 -4.49
N ALA A 205 -5.90 10.11 -4.47
CA ALA A 205 -5.97 11.09 -3.40
C ALA A 205 -7.43 11.33 -2.97
N ALA A 206 -7.63 11.64 -1.70
CA ALA A 206 -8.93 11.98 -1.15
C ALA A 206 -8.80 13.01 -0.03
N PRO A 207 -9.69 14.03 0.03
CA PRO A 207 -9.83 14.84 1.22
C PRO A 207 -10.53 14.04 2.32
N GLY A 208 -10.31 14.41 3.56
CA GLY A 208 -10.97 13.81 4.71
C GLY A 208 -10.69 14.61 5.96
N ARG A 209 -11.38 14.27 7.04
CA ARG A 209 -11.29 15.00 8.30
C ARG A 209 -10.98 14.10 9.46
N TRP A 210 -10.17 14.62 10.37
CA TRP A 210 -9.92 14.02 11.66
C TRP A 210 -11.05 14.31 12.63
N THR A 211 -11.36 13.34 13.45
CA THR A 211 -12.21 13.49 14.64
C THR A 211 -11.46 12.95 15.85
N HIS A 212 -11.61 13.59 16.99
CA HIS A 212 -10.88 13.28 18.22
C HIS A 212 -11.86 13.16 19.37
N ASN A 213 -12.62 12.06 19.40
CA ASN A 213 -13.68 11.83 20.39
C ASN A 213 -13.26 10.74 21.38
N ASP A 214 -13.46 10.99 22.68
CA ASP A 214 -13.28 10.01 23.76
C ASP A 214 -11.96 9.25 23.74
N GLY A 215 -10.91 9.92 23.31
CA GLY A 215 -9.58 9.36 23.23
C GLY A 215 -9.28 8.57 21.97
N LEU A 216 -10.15 8.54 20.97
CA LEU A 216 -9.88 8.06 19.63
C LEU A 216 -9.56 9.22 18.71
N SER A 217 -8.57 9.04 17.87
CA SER A 217 -8.23 9.94 16.76
C SER A 217 -8.43 9.17 15.46
N THR A 218 -9.44 9.59 14.70
CA THR A 218 -9.85 8.89 13.48
C THR A 218 -9.98 9.87 12.34
N TRP A 219 -9.34 9.57 11.21
CA TRP A 219 -9.54 10.27 9.95
C TRP A 219 -10.40 9.42 9.01
N ILE A 220 -11.33 10.07 8.32
CA ILE A 220 -12.19 9.42 7.34
C ILE A 220 -12.12 10.24 6.05
N SER A 221 -11.84 9.57 4.93
CA SER A 221 -11.82 10.20 3.61
C SER A 221 -13.22 10.35 3.03
N ASP A 222 -13.36 11.31 2.13
CA ASP A 222 -14.41 11.27 1.11
C ASP A 222 -14.21 10.06 0.18
N GLU A 223 -15.27 9.71 -0.55
CA GLU A 223 -15.20 8.66 -1.56
C GLU A 223 -14.33 9.11 -2.74
N THR A 224 -13.49 8.20 -3.22
CA THR A 224 -12.63 8.45 -4.37
C THR A 224 -12.49 7.20 -5.26
N TRP A 225 -12.28 7.44 -6.56
CA TRP A 225 -11.88 6.39 -7.50
C TRP A 225 -10.41 6.02 -7.29
N ARG A 226 -10.12 4.73 -7.45
CA ARG A 226 -8.79 4.15 -7.23
C ARG A 226 -8.47 3.12 -8.30
N PRO A 227 -7.23 3.08 -8.83
CA PRO A 227 -6.79 1.96 -9.66
C PRO A 227 -6.79 0.67 -8.85
N LEU A 228 -7.02 -0.45 -9.53
CA LEU A 228 -6.95 -1.76 -8.91
C LEU A 228 -5.56 -1.98 -8.29
N PRO A 229 -5.48 -2.45 -7.04
CA PRO A 229 -4.21 -2.85 -6.45
C PRO A 229 -3.71 -4.15 -7.10
N ARG A 230 -2.41 -4.43 -6.95
CA ARG A 230 -1.77 -5.63 -7.50
C ARG A 230 -2.52 -6.91 -7.15
N ARG A 231 -3.00 -7.06 -5.91
CA ARG A 231 -3.75 -8.24 -5.46
C ARG A 231 -5.05 -8.48 -6.23
N GLU A 232 -5.57 -7.46 -6.92
CA GLU A 232 -6.80 -7.54 -7.71
C GLU A 232 -6.51 -7.67 -9.21
N PHE A 233 -5.80 -6.72 -9.83
CA PHE A 233 -5.61 -6.76 -11.28
C PHE A 233 -4.77 -7.97 -11.76
N SER A 234 -4.01 -8.62 -10.89
CA SER A 234 -3.29 -9.85 -11.22
C SER A 234 -4.20 -11.08 -11.35
N VAL A 235 -5.43 -11.01 -10.87
CA VAL A 235 -6.39 -12.14 -10.82
C VAL A 235 -7.79 -11.79 -11.31
N ARG A 236 -8.14 -10.50 -11.41
CA ARG A 236 -9.47 -10.00 -11.78
C ARG A 236 -9.40 -9.09 -12.99
N HIS A 237 -10.33 -9.29 -13.94
CA HIS A 237 -10.41 -8.47 -15.16
C HIS A 237 -11.87 -8.03 -15.44
N ASP A 238 -12.78 -8.30 -14.52
CA ASP A 238 -14.22 -8.09 -14.64
C ASP A 238 -14.67 -6.72 -14.15
N TYR A 239 -13.77 -5.92 -13.54
CA TYR A 239 -14.01 -4.53 -13.16
C TYR A 239 -12.72 -3.71 -13.26
N GLN A 240 -12.83 -2.36 -13.30
CA GLN A 240 -11.72 -1.48 -13.62
C GLN A 240 -11.36 -0.49 -12.52
N VAL A 241 -12.28 -0.21 -11.59
CA VAL A 241 -12.11 0.84 -10.58
C VAL A 241 -12.59 0.33 -9.23
N LEU A 242 -11.85 0.66 -8.17
CA LEU A 242 -12.36 0.63 -6.82
C LEU A 242 -12.89 2.02 -6.46
N VAL A 243 -14.14 2.10 -6.01
CA VAL A 243 -14.75 3.33 -5.50
C VAL A 243 -14.83 3.19 -3.99
N GLY A 244 -14.08 3.99 -3.25
CA GLY A 244 -13.99 3.69 -1.82
C GLY A 244 -13.54 4.82 -0.92
N THR A 245 -13.66 4.55 0.38
CA THR A 245 -13.23 5.41 1.47
C THR A 245 -12.15 4.75 2.28
N ASN A 246 -11.28 5.56 2.89
CA ASN A 246 -10.31 5.13 3.90
C ASN A 246 -10.70 5.65 5.27
N ARG A 247 -10.42 4.86 6.28
CA ARG A 247 -10.42 5.29 7.67
C ARG A 247 -9.07 4.97 8.29
N HIS A 248 -8.43 5.94 8.94
CA HIS A 248 -7.24 5.74 9.75
C HIS A 248 -7.59 5.98 11.21
N THR A 249 -7.33 5.02 12.08
CA THR A 249 -7.58 5.14 13.52
C THR A 249 -6.27 4.94 14.28
N ILE A 250 -5.89 5.94 15.06
CA ILE A 250 -4.70 5.86 15.92
C ILE A 250 -5.06 5.12 17.20
N THR A 251 -4.32 4.06 17.48
CA THR A 251 -4.48 3.24 18.68
C THR A 251 -3.33 3.51 19.68
N PRO A 252 -3.42 3.07 20.93
CA PRO A 252 -2.35 3.28 21.91
C PRO A 252 -0.98 2.75 21.44
N THR A 253 -0.96 1.66 20.68
CA THR A 253 0.25 0.93 20.30
C THR A 253 0.43 0.81 18.79
N GLY A 254 -0.20 1.69 18.00
CA GLY A 254 -0.09 1.66 16.56
C GLY A 254 -1.26 2.37 15.88
N TRP A 255 -1.70 1.83 14.75
CA TRP A 255 -2.83 2.37 13.99
C TRP A 255 -3.46 1.31 13.09
N VAL A 256 -4.67 1.59 12.64
CA VAL A 256 -5.41 0.72 11.72
C VAL A 256 -5.85 1.57 10.52
N GLN A 257 -5.68 1.01 9.33
CA GLN A 257 -6.34 1.51 8.12
C GLN A 257 -7.46 0.55 7.74
N GLU A 258 -8.64 1.09 7.55
CA GLU A 258 -9.80 0.39 7.01
C GLU A 258 -10.11 0.96 5.63
N GLU A 259 -10.43 0.07 4.70
CA GLU A 259 -10.87 0.40 3.34
C GLU A 259 -12.26 -0.18 3.09
N ASN A 260 -13.17 0.63 2.58
CA ASN A 260 -14.49 0.19 2.14
C ASN A 260 -14.62 0.51 0.65
N ASN A 261 -14.52 -0.52 -0.18
CA ASN A 261 -14.37 -0.38 -1.63
C ASN A 261 -15.53 -1.07 -2.38
N LEU A 262 -16.14 -0.36 -3.32
CA LEU A 262 -17.05 -0.90 -4.33
C LEU A 262 -16.27 -1.26 -5.59
N LYS A 263 -16.54 -2.41 -6.19
CA LYS A 263 -15.92 -2.88 -7.43
C LYS A 263 -16.74 -2.39 -8.62
N LEU A 264 -16.26 -1.33 -9.28
CA LEU A 264 -16.97 -0.62 -10.35
C LEU A 264 -16.55 -1.11 -11.73
N VAL A 265 -17.54 -1.44 -12.55
CA VAL A 265 -17.38 -1.76 -13.97
C VAL A 265 -17.58 -0.51 -14.80
N LEU A 266 -16.62 -0.23 -15.67
CA LEU A 266 -16.71 0.83 -16.68
C LEU A 266 -17.14 0.26 -18.04
N ASP A 267 -17.85 1.07 -18.82
CA ASP A 267 -18.12 0.82 -20.22
C ASP A 267 -16.89 1.17 -21.10
N GLU A 268 -16.99 0.98 -22.41
CA GLU A 268 -15.93 1.30 -23.41
C GLU A 268 -15.56 2.78 -23.46
N ASN A 269 -16.44 3.66 -22.98
CA ASN A 269 -16.21 5.10 -22.92
C ASN A 269 -15.60 5.55 -21.58
N GLY A 270 -15.38 4.62 -20.64
CA GLY A 270 -14.85 4.90 -19.31
C GLY A 270 -15.91 5.42 -18.32
N ASN A 271 -17.19 5.31 -18.64
CA ASN A 271 -18.28 5.66 -17.74
C ASN A 271 -18.75 4.43 -16.94
N PRO A 272 -19.35 4.61 -15.75
CA PRO A 272 -20.02 3.53 -15.07
C PRO A 272 -21.00 2.80 -15.97
N ARG A 273 -20.93 1.46 -16.05
CA ARG A 273 -21.86 0.63 -16.81
C ARG A 273 -23.30 0.90 -16.35
N GLN A 274 -24.25 1.03 -17.29
CA GLN A 274 -25.63 1.41 -16.97
C GLN A 274 -26.35 0.35 -16.11
N THR A 275 -26.13 -0.92 -16.41
CA THR A 275 -26.77 -2.04 -15.68
C THR A 275 -25.78 -2.70 -14.75
N LEU A 276 -26.08 -2.79 -13.45
CA LEU A 276 -25.22 -3.36 -12.42
C LEU A 276 -23.79 -2.80 -12.49
N PRO A 277 -23.58 -1.49 -12.29
CA PRO A 277 -22.25 -0.90 -12.37
C PRO A 277 -21.31 -1.44 -11.29
N TYR A 278 -21.84 -1.87 -10.17
CA TYR A 278 -21.04 -2.43 -9.08
C TYR A 278 -21.22 -3.93 -8.97
N LEU A 279 -20.12 -4.68 -8.98
CA LEU A 279 -20.14 -6.14 -8.82
C LEU A 279 -20.31 -6.56 -7.35
N GLY A 280 -19.65 -5.85 -6.46
CA GLY A 280 -19.65 -6.18 -5.04
C GLY A 280 -18.93 -5.14 -4.20
N ARG A 281 -18.86 -5.41 -2.90
CA ARG A 281 -18.15 -4.61 -1.91
C ARG A 281 -17.03 -5.41 -1.26
N GLU A 282 -15.85 -4.84 -1.22
CA GLU A 282 -14.70 -5.35 -0.51
C GLU A 282 -14.46 -4.51 0.75
N TYR A 283 -14.13 -5.16 1.84
CA TYR A 283 -13.66 -4.54 3.06
C TYR A 283 -12.22 -4.94 3.32
N GLY A 284 -11.35 -3.95 3.53
CA GLY A 284 -9.95 -4.14 3.81
C GLY A 284 -9.57 -3.62 5.19
N VAL A 285 -8.67 -4.32 5.87
CA VAL A 285 -8.09 -3.89 7.15
C VAL A 285 -6.58 -4.10 7.11
N ALA A 286 -5.82 -3.02 7.28
CA ALA A 286 -4.40 -3.08 7.54
C ALA A 286 -4.14 -2.70 9.00
N ARG A 287 -3.56 -3.64 9.77
CA ARG A 287 -3.26 -3.44 11.20
C ARG A 287 -1.77 -3.21 11.36
N TYR A 288 -1.41 -2.04 11.85
CA TYR A 288 -0.06 -1.64 12.18
C TYR A 288 0.14 -1.77 13.70
N GLU A 289 0.59 -2.92 14.13
CA GLU A 289 0.85 -3.25 15.54
C GLU A 289 2.33 -2.99 15.84
N ARG A 290 2.59 -2.07 16.75
CA ARG A 290 3.95 -1.67 17.09
C ARG A 290 4.75 -2.84 17.64
N ILE A 291 6.00 -2.97 17.20
CA ILE A 291 6.95 -3.99 17.66
C ILE A 291 8.18 -3.34 18.27
N LYS A 292 8.85 -4.09 19.13
CA LYS A 292 10.13 -3.75 19.74
C LYS A 292 11.13 -4.87 19.51
N ASP A 293 12.38 -4.58 19.79
CA ASP A 293 13.50 -5.55 19.72
C ASP A 293 13.65 -6.20 18.32
N TYR A 294 13.27 -5.48 17.26
CA TYR A 294 13.42 -5.89 15.86
C TYR A 294 14.42 -4.99 15.16
N ASP A 295 15.37 -5.58 14.45
CA ASP A 295 16.42 -4.87 13.75
C ASP A 295 15.95 -4.36 12.38
N PHE A 296 15.77 -3.05 12.25
CA PHE A 296 15.43 -2.34 11.02
C PHE A 296 16.62 -1.67 10.33
N SER A 297 17.84 -1.85 10.84
CA SER A 297 19.04 -1.16 10.33
C SER A 297 19.28 -1.35 8.84
N ALA A 298 18.93 -2.50 8.27
CA ALA A 298 19.03 -2.75 6.84
C ALA A 298 18.10 -1.81 6.02
N GLY A 299 16.90 -1.52 6.53
CA GLY A 299 15.96 -0.59 5.91
C GLY A 299 16.43 0.86 6.01
N GLU A 300 16.98 1.25 7.15
CA GLU A 300 17.57 2.58 7.39
C GLU A 300 18.75 2.81 6.44
N ALA A 301 19.67 1.86 6.34
CA ALA A 301 20.82 1.93 5.44
C ALA A 301 20.40 1.98 3.96
N TYR A 302 19.37 1.25 3.57
CA TYR A 302 18.81 1.32 2.23
C TYR A 302 18.28 2.73 1.92
N LEU A 303 17.48 3.30 2.82
CA LEU A 303 16.95 4.65 2.64
C LEU A 303 18.05 5.69 2.58
N GLU A 304 19.02 5.65 3.48
CA GLU A 304 20.14 6.61 3.50
C GLU A 304 20.87 6.66 2.15
N ARG A 305 21.12 5.50 1.55
CA ARG A 305 21.82 5.41 0.27
C ARG A 305 20.95 5.79 -0.93
N THR A 306 19.66 5.48 -0.91
CA THR A 306 18.77 5.61 -2.07
C THR A 306 17.90 6.86 -2.04
N GLU A 307 17.74 7.52 -0.89
CA GLU A 307 16.89 8.71 -0.74
C GLU A 307 17.24 9.87 -1.69
N PRO A 308 18.52 10.17 -1.99
CA PRO A 308 18.85 11.19 -2.97
C PRO A 308 18.25 10.91 -4.36
N PHE A 309 18.23 9.66 -4.79
CA PHE A 309 17.60 9.24 -6.04
C PHE A 309 16.06 9.33 -5.97
N TRP A 310 15.46 8.79 -4.92
CA TRP A 310 14.00 8.84 -4.76
C TRP A 310 13.48 10.27 -4.60
N ALA A 311 14.27 11.18 -4.06
CA ALA A 311 13.93 12.60 -4.03
C ALA A 311 13.83 13.20 -5.44
N GLU A 312 14.72 12.81 -6.37
CA GLU A 312 14.65 13.22 -7.78
C GLU A 312 13.46 12.57 -8.51
N VAL A 313 13.14 11.29 -8.22
CA VAL A 313 11.93 10.64 -8.74
C VAL A 313 10.67 11.41 -8.32
N ARG A 314 10.55 11.72 -7.03
CA ARG A 314 9.42 12.52 -6.51
C ARG A 314 9.37 13.93 -7.12
N ALA A 315 10.53 14.55 -7.32
CA ALA A 315 10.60 15.86 -7.96
C ALA A 315 10.09 15.80 -9.41
N ALA A 316 10.45 14.76 -10.16
CA ALA A 316 10.00 14.57 -11.54
C ALA A 316 8.49 14.31 -11.62
N TRP A 317 7.91 13.49 -10.72
CA TRP A 317 6.45 13.32 -10.64
C TRP A 317 5.73 14.63 -10.31
N ARG A 318 6.19 15.38 -9.31
CA ARG A 318 5.61 16.70 -8.98
C ARG A 318 5.74 17.70 -10.12
N ASP A 319 6.82 17.62 -10.90
CA ASP A 319 6.99 18.47 -12.08
C ASP A 319 5.99 18.12 -13.19
N LEU A 320 5.78 16.82 -13.44
CA LEU A 320 4.75 16.36 -14.34
C LEU A 320 3.37 16.84 -13.91
N GLU A 321 3.01 16.66 -12.65
CA GLU A 321 1.73 17.12 -12.09
C GLU A 321 1.52 18.65 -12.20
N ARG A 322 2.60 19.44 -12.14
CA ARG A 322 2.51 20.90 -12.34
C ARG A 322 2.29 21.29 -13.79
N ARG A 323 2.99 20.60 -14.71
CA ARG A 323 2.93 20.92 -16.16
C ARG A 323 1.67 20.41 -16.82
N GLU A 324 1.20 19.24 -16.41
CA GLU A 324 0.07 18.57 -17.02
C GLU A 324 -1.16 18.62 -16.10
N ALA A 325 -2.25 19.20 -16.59
CA ALA A 325 -3.52 19.18 -15.87
C ALA A 325 -4.13 17.75 -15.85
N ARG A 326 -3.77 16.94 -16.86
CA ARG A 326 -4.22 15.55 -17.02
C ARG A 326 -3.15 14.75 -17.73
N PHE A 327 -2.90 13.52 -17.27
CA PHE A 327 -1.98 12.59 -17.92
C PHE A 327 -2.44 11.14 -17.76
N THR A 328 -2.02 10.29 -18.70
CA THR A 328 -2.34 8.86 -18.71
C THR A 328 -1.04 8.06 -18.62
N LEU A 329 -1.00 7.10 -17.71
CA LEU A 329 0.09 6.15 -17.60
C LEU A 329 -0.21 4.90 -18.42
N ARG A 330 0.82 4.27 -18.95
CA ARG A 330 0.69 2.97 -19.63
C ARG A 330 0.16 1.95 -18.63
N ALA A 331 -0.72 1.08 -19.09
CA ALA A 331 -1.16 -0.04 -18.29
C ALA A 331 0.04 -0.92 -17.94
N PRO A 332 0.14 -1.41 -16.71
CA PRO A 332 1.16 -2.37 -16.35
C PRO A 332 0.85 -3.71 -17.05
N VAL A 333 1.41 -3.90 -18.24
CA VAL A 333 1.30 -5.16 -19.00
C VAL A 333 2.04 -6.29 -18.29
N ASP A 334 3.08 -5.92 -17.54
CA ASP A 334 3.81 -6.78 -16.62
C ASP A 334 4.32 -5.86 -15.50
N GLN A 335 3.70 -5.94 -14.33
CA GLN A 335 4.03 -5.04 -13.23
C GLN A 335 5.47 -5.16 -12.76
N GLY A 336 6.10 -6.32 -12.92
CA GLY A 336 7.52 -6.47 -12.63
C GLY A 336 8.38 -5.51 -13.46
N ARG A 337 8.00 -5.23 -14.71
CA ARG A 337 8.78 -4.36 -15.60
C ARG A 337 8.54 -2.88 -15.41
N LEU A 338 7.33 -2.46 -14.99
CA LEU A 338 7.03 -1.04 -14.84
C LEU A 338 7.84 -0.42 -13.70
N PHE A 339 7.92 -1.11 -12.56
CA PHE A 339 8.67 -0.64 -11.39
C PHE A 339 10.17 -0.95 -11.46
N SER A 340 10.58 -1.93 -12.28
CA SER A 340 11.94 -2.48 -12.27
C SER A 340 13.01 -1.43 -12.52
N ALA A 341 12.81 -0.52 -13.48
CA ALA A 341 13.83 0.46 -13.86
C ALA A 341 14.28 1.35 -12.69
N PHE A 342 13.34 1.88 -11.90
CA PHE A 342 13.68 2.69 -10.75
C PHE A 342 14.27 1.87 -9.61
N PHE A 343 13.75 0.64 -9.40
CA PHE A 343 14.28 -0.26 -8.37
C PHE A 343 15.68 -0.77 -8.72
N GLU A 344 15.96 -1.08 -9.98
CA GLU A 344 17.30 -1.48 -10.43
C GLU A 344 18.32 -0.38 -10.19
N TYR A 345 17.99 0.88 -10.53
CA TYR A 345 18.86 2.01 -10.24
C TYR A 345 19.07 2.22 -8.74
N ALA A 346 17.99 2.16 -7.95
CA ALA A 346 18.09 2.28 -6.50
C ALA A 346 18.90 1.13 -5.88
N GLN A 347 18.81 -0.09 -6.43
CA GLN A 347 19.60 -1.22 -5.95
C GLN A 347 21.10 -1.02 -6.20
N GLN A 348 21.51 -0.49 -7.36
CA GLN A 348 22.90 -0.14 -7.64
C GLN A 348 23.46 0.83 -6.60
N LEU A 349 22.67 1.85 -6.22
CA LEU A 349 23.06 2.77 -5.15
C LEU A 349 23.13 2.07 -3.78
N ALA A 350 22.18 1.19 -3.47
CA ALA A 350 22.19 0.41 -2.23
C ALA A 350 23.41 -0.51 -2.16
N ASP A 351 23.87 -1.04 -3.29
CA ASP A 351 25.05 -1.89 -3.43
C ASP A 351 26.38 -1.09 -3.41
N GLY A 352 26.32 0.24 -3.39
CA GLY A 352 27.47 1.12 -3.16
C GLY A 352 27.91 1.96 -4.35
N GLU A 353 27.14 2.00 -5.45
CA GLU A 353 27.43 2.96 -6.52
C GLU A 353 27.23 4.39 -6.04
N ALA A 354 28.06 5.30 -6.55
CA ALA A 354 27.97 6.71 -6.20
C ALA A 354 26.76 7.37 -6.89
N PHE A 355 26.02 8.20 -6.13
CA PHE A 355 24.90 8.95 -6.69
C PHE A 355 25.40 10.11 -7.54
N ASP A 356 25.03 10.10 -8.83
CA ASP A 356 25.23 11.21 -9.78
C ASP A 356 23.86 11.84 -10.10
N ARG A 357 23.61 13.02 -9.56
CA ARG A 357 22.33 13.73 -9.72
C ARG A 357 21.98 14.04 -11.19
N PRO A 358 22.88 14.62 -12.03
CA PRO A 358 22.62 14.84 -13.45
C PRO A 358 22.26 13.57 -14.21
N ALA A 359 23.01 12.48 -14.02
CA ALA A 359 22.75 11.20 -14.65
C ALA A 359 21.41 10.61 -14.18
N ALA A 360 21.11 10.68 -12.88
CA ALA A 360 19.85 10.21 -12.31
C ALA A 360 18.64 10.97 -12.89
N ARG A 361 18.71 12.31 -12.97
CA ARG A 361 17.64 13.11 -13.60
C ARG A 361 17.41 12.75 -15.05
N ALA A 362 18.46 12.65 -15.86
CA ALA A 362 18.36 12.26 -17.25
C ALA A 362 17.76 10.85 -17.42
N PHE A 363 18.13 9.92 -16.54
CA PHE A 363 17.54 8.58 -16.50
C PHE A 363 16.06 8.61 -16.14
N ILE A 364 15.67 9.34 -15.09
CA ILE A 364 14.28 9.46 -14.61
C ILE A 364 13.40 10.07 -15.68
N GLU A 365 13.80 11.20 -16.29
CA GLU A 365 13.04 11.89 -17.34
C GLU A 365 12.81 10.98 -18.56
N ARG A 366 13.86 10.26 -18.98
CA ARG A 366 13.74 9.29 -20.07
C ARG A 366 12.80 8.15 -19.71
N THR A 367 12.93 7.59 -18.52
CA THR A 367 12.09 6.49 -18.04
C THR A 367 10.62 6.91 -17.93
N LEU A 368 10.33 8.09 -17.37
CA LEU A 368 8.96 8.62 -17.31
C LEU A 368 8.36 8.76 -18.71
N ARG A 369 9.09 9.37 -19.64
CA ARG A 369 8.60 9.60 -21.00
C ARG A 369 8.42 8.28 -21.78
N ASP A 370 9.40 7.40 -21.73
CA ASP A 370 9.49 6.24 -22.62
C ASP A 370 8.76 5.01 -22.05
N THR A 371 8.67 4.89 -20.73
CA THR A 371 8.10 3.73 -20.04
C THR A 371 6.74 4.02 -19.40
N TYR A 372 6.57 5.17 -18.76
CA TYR A 372 5.37 5.44 -17.98
C TYR A 372 4.28 6.18 -18.76
N LEU A 373 4.62 7.22 -19.51
CA LEU A 373 3.64 8.11 -20.13
C LEU A 373 3.12 7.58 -21.46
N VAL A 374 1.82 7.71 -21.68
CA VAL A 374 1.19 7.51 -23.00
C VAL A 374 1.42 8.76 -23.83
N ALA A 375 2.12 8.64 -24.97
CA ALA A 375 2.34 9.74 -25.89
C ALA A 375 1.00 10.24 -26.48
N GLY A 376 0.75 11.57 -26.42
CA GLY A 376 -0.41 12.18 -27.08
C GLY A 376 -1.69 12.29 -26.26
N ALA A 377 -1.67 11.96 -24.96
CA ALA A 377 -2.78 12.29 -24.04
C ALA A 377 -2.80 13.77 -23.61
N GLN A 378 -2.19 14.66 -24.43
CA GLN A 378 -2.27 16.10 -24.22
C GLN A 378 -3.68 16.55 -24.55
N SER A 379 -4.27 17.30 -23.62
CA SER A 379 -5.60 17.87 -23.67
C SER A 379 -5.98 18.38 -25.07
N LYS A 380 -7.01 17.78 -25.68
CA LYS A 380 -7.87 18.59 -26.53
C LYS A 380 -8.60 19.54 -25.57
N SER A 381 -8.13 20.79 -25.59
CA SER A 381 -8.72 21.94 -24.89
C SER A 381 -10.19 22.08 -25.19
#